data_66e3b64941afbd2fd474820205b8ba0c
#
_entry.id   66e3b64941afbd2fd474820205b8ba0c
#
_cell.length_a   1.000
_cell.length_b   1.000
_cell.length_c   1.000
_cell.angle_alpha   90.00
_cell.angle_beta   90.00
_cell.angle_gamma   90.00
#
_symmetry.space_group_name_H-M   'P 1'
#
loop_
_entity.id
_entity.type
_entity.pdbx_description
1 polymer ?
#
loop_
_entity_poly.entity_id
_entity_poly.type
_entity_poly.pdbx_seq_one_letter_code
_entity_poly.pdbx_strand_id
1 'polypeptide(L)'
;MSQMPRIVVAGASGRMGRMLLHEIAGRDDMELSAALERPGHAWLGEDAGVAMGAAPLGVRVTDDPWEALAQAQGVVDFTAPEASCELAGIAAQARAVHVIGTTGFSDDDLARIDAAALHAVIVRAGNMSLGVNLLVELTRQVAAALGEDYDIEVIEAHHRHKVDAPSGTALMLGEAAAEGRGHALADVYEAARDGITGARAPGRIGFSAIRGGDIVGEHDVLFAGPGERVTLRHVASDRALFA
;
A
#
# COMPACT_ATOMS: atom_id res chain seq x y z
N MET A 1 13.87 19.08 -24.56
CA MET A 1 14.05 17.81 -23.81
C MET A 1 13.34 17.99 -22.48
N SER A 2 12.38 17.17 -22.14
CA SER A 2 11.75 17.18 -20.81
C SER A 2 12.85 16.84 -19.78
N GLN A 3 12.96 17.66 -18.74
CA GLN A 3 13.88 17.38 -17.63
C GLN A 3 13.40 16.12 -16.93
N MET A 4 14.31 15.18 -16.60
CA MET A 4 13.95 13.98 -15.81
C MET A 4 13.35 14.40 -14.48
N PRO A 5 12.23 13.80 -14.04
CA PRO A 5 11.64 14.10 -12.76
C PRO A 5 12.59 13.69 -11.62
N ARG A 6 12.78 14.59 -10.67
CA ARG A 6 13.60 14.41 -9.47
C ARG A 6 12.71 13.92 -8.34
N ILE A 7 13.03 12.76 -7.82
CA ILE A 7 12.20 12.03 -6.86
C ILE A 7 12.93 11.95 -5.50
N VAL A 8 12.16 12.20 -4.45
CA VAL A 8 12.58 12.01 -3.06
C VAL A 8 12.00 10.68 -2.56
N VAL A 9 12.78 9.91 -1.81
CA VAL A 9 12.31 8.72 -1.09
C VAL A 9 12.27 9.02 0.40
N ALA A 10 11.09 8.93 1.01
CA ALA A 10 10.89 9.07 2.44
C ALA A 10 10.95 7.72 3.16
N GLY A 11 11.58 7.69 4.35
CA GLY A 11 11.82 6.46 5.10
C GLY A 11 12.84 5.54 4.42
N ALA A 12 13.93 6.12 3.94
CA ALA A 12 14.96 5.50 3.10
C ALA A 12 15.54 4.20 3.69
N SER A 13 15.69 4.10 5.01
CA SER A 13 16.22 2.91 5.70
C SER A 13 15.19 1.78 5.83
N GLY A 14 13.92 2.08 5.66
CA GLY A 14 12.83 1.12 5.72
C GLY A 14 12.89 0.06 4.61
N ARG A 15 12.13 -1.03 4.79
CA ARG A 15 12.07 -2.11 3.78
C ARG A 15 11.66 -1.59 2.40
N MET A 16 10.58 -0.79 2.32
CA MET A 16 10.15 -0.19 1.05
C MET A 16 11.10 0.92 0.59
N GLY A 17 11.61 1.76 1.51
CA GLY A 17 12.57 2.81 1.17
C GLY A 17 13.81 2.28 0.44
N ARG A 18 14.41 1.20 0.94
CA ARG A 18 15.57 0.54 0.28
C ARG A 18 15.24 0.02 -1.11
N MET A 19 14.04 -0.55 -1.29
CA MET A 19 13.60 -1.04 -2.61
C MET A 19 13.40 0.12 -3.56
N LEU A 20 12.74 1.19 -3.13
CA LEU A 20 12.54 2.40 -3.94
C LEU A 20 13.86 3.07 -4.32
N LEU A 21 14.82 3.16 -3.38
CA LEU A 21 16.18 3.65 -3.69
C LEU A 21 16.83 2.83 -4.79
N HIS A 22 16.71 1.50 -4.70
CA HIS A 22 17.28 0.58 -5.70
C HIS A 22 16.59 0.71 -7.06
N GLU A 23 15.25 0.71 -7.08
CA GLU A 23 14.46 0.82 -8.31
C GLU A 23 14.70 2.17 -9.00
N ILE A 24 14.65 3.29 -8.28
CA ILE A 24 14.86 4.62 -8.87
C ILE A 24 16.28 4.75 -9.41
N ALA A 25 17.29 4.23 -8.67
CA ALA A 25 18.68 4.28 -9.12
C ALA A 25 18.94 3.46 -10.41
N GLY A 26 18.11 2.47 -10.69
CA GLY A 26 18.20 1.65 -11.92
C GLY A 26 17.44 2.23 -13.13
N ARG A 27 16.79 3.39 -13.00
CA ARG A 27 15.95 3.96 -14.05
C ARG A 27 16.66 5.09 -14.81
N ASP A 28 16.36 5.19 -16.11
CA ASP A 28 16.87 6.23 -17.01
C ASP A 28 15.87 7.39 -17.23
N ASP A 29 14.64 7.27 -16.68
CA ASP A 29 13.55 8.22 -16.90
C ASP A 29 13.22 9.07 -15.66
N MET A 30 13.92 8.87 -14.55
CA MET A 30 13.82 9.65 -13.31
C MET A 30 15.15 9.70 -12.56
N GLU A 31 15.29 10.65 -11.64
CA GLU A 31 16.49 10.89 -10.85
C GLU A 31 16.15 10.82 -9.35
N LEU A 32 16.92 10.07 -8.58
CA LEU A 32 16.88 10.14 -7.12
C LEU A 32 17.54 11.46 -6.68
N SER A 33 16.78 12.39 -6.09
CA SER A 33 17.30 13.70 -5.70
C SER A 33 17.62 13.83 -4.22
N ALA A 34 16.91 13.11 -3.36
CA ALA A 34 17.15 13.04 -1.92
C ALA A 34 16.58 11.78 -1.31
N ALA A 35 17.13 11.39 -0.17
CA ALA A 35 16.64 10.30 0.67
C ALA A 35 16.36 10.87 2.07
N LEU A 36 15.12 10.74 2.55
CA LEU A 36 14.68 11.28 3.84
C LEU A 36 14.66 10.20 4.91
N GLU A 37 15.14 10.58 6.09
CA GLU A 37 15.02 9.81 7.32
C GLU A 37 14.61 10.68 8.51
N ARG A 38 14.09 10.04 9.55
CA ARG A 38 13.75 10.73 10.79
C ARG A 38 14.99 11.36 11.47
N PRO A 39 14.82 12.45 12.22
CA PRO A 39 15.90 13.06 12.97
C PRO A 39 16.66 12.06 13.88
N GLY A 40 17.98 12.15 13.90
CA GLY A 40 18.84 11.29 14.71
C GLY A 40 19.05 9.87 14.15
N HIS A 41 18.59 9.57 12.94
CA HIS A 41 18.84 8.27 12.30
C HIS A 41 20.32 8.11 11.92
N ALA A 42 20.87 6.87 12.06
CA ALA A 42 22.28 6.58 11.80
C ALA A 42 22.74 6.83 10.35
N TRP A 43 21.81 6.90 9.41
CA TRP A 43 22.12 7.16 7.99
C TRP A 43 22.29 8.63 7.64
N LEU A 44 21.96 9.56 8.56
CA LEU A 44 22.03 11.00 8.27
C LEU A 44 23.44 11.42 7.87
N GLY A 45 23.55 12.13 6.75
CA GLY A 45 24.81 12.59 6.18
C GLY A 45 25.58 11.57 5.35
N GLU A 46 25.23 10.28 5.45
CA GLU A 46 25.79 9.21 4.63
C GLU A 46 25.23 9.23 3.21
N ASP A 47 25.95 8.65 2.25
CA ASP A 47 25.39 8.35 0.92
C ASP A 47 24.36 7.22 1.04
N ALA A 48 23.19 7.41 0.44
CA ALA A 48 22.06 6.48 0.53
C ALA A 48 22.40 5.06 0.04
N GLY A 49 23.22 4.95 -1.02
CA GLY A 49 23.70 3.66 -1.53
C GLY A 49 24.62 2.96 -0.55
N VAL A 50 25.60 3.71 0.00
CA VAL A 50 26.54 3.17 0.99
C VAL A 50 25.79 2.75 2.26
N ALA A 51 24.88 3.59 2.75
CA ALA A 51 24.09 3.30 3.94
C ALA A 51 23.23 2.04 3.81
N MET A 52 22.73 1.71 2.62
CA MET A 52 22.00 0.46 2.39
C MET A 52 22.89 -0.75 2.06
N GLY A 53 24.23 -0.56 1.98
CA GLY A 53 25.19 -1.62 1.66
C GLY A 53 25.43 -1.87 0.16
N ALA A 54 25.15 -0.87 -0.68
CA ALA A 54 25.32 -0.91 -2.13
C ALA A 54 26.43 0.08 -2.59
N ALA A 55 26.58 0.21 -3.91
CA ALA A 55 27.46 1.23 -4.50
C ALA A 55 26.93 2.63 -4.18
N PRO A 56 27.82 3.65 -4.06
CA PRO A 56 27.40 5.05 -3.86
C PRO A 56 26.43 5.51 -4.94
N LEU A 57 25.36 6.19 -4.51
CA LEU A 57 24.34 6.79 -5.39
C LEU A 57 24.59 8.30 -5.62
N GLY A 58 25.53 8.92 -4.89
CA GLY A 58 25.75 10.36 -4.95
C GLY A 58 24.68 11.19 -4.22
N VAL A 59 23.79 10.55 -3.48
CA VAL A 59 22.66 11.18 -2.80
C VAL A 59 22.80 10.99 -1.28
N ARG A 60 22.84 12.11 -0.55
CA ARG A 60 22.92 12.09 0.91
C ARG A 60 21.56 11.89 1.54
N VAL A 61 21.56 11.13 2.64
CA VAL A 61 20.40 11.01 3.52
C VAL A 61 20.30 12.26 4.39
N THR A 62 19.12 12.87 4.43
CA THR A 62 18.81 14.08 5.21
C THR A 62 17.56 13.90 6.06
N ASP A 63 17.41 14.71 7.09
CA ASP A 63 16.19 14.85 7.90
C ASP A 63 15.48 16.18 7.66
N ASP A 64 15.91 16.95 6.65
CA ASP A 64 15.26 18.19 6.23
C ASP A 64 14.36 17.97 5.00
N PRO A 65 13.05 17.80 5.18
CA PRO A 65 12.13 17.60 4.08
C PRO A 65 11.93 18.85 3.24
N TRP A 66 12.17 20.06 3.77
CA TRP A 66 12.04 21.31 3.03
C TRP A 66 13.15 21.43 1.99
N GLU A 67 14.39 21.15 2.41
CA GLU A 67 15.53 21.13 1.49
C GLU A 67 15.33 20.05 0.42
N ALA A 68 14.93 18.85 0.83
CA ALA A 68 14.74 17.71 -0.07
C ALA A 68 13.68 17.98 -1.14
N LEU A 69 12.55 18.61 -0.79
CA LEU A 69 11.45 18.86 -1.73
C LEU A 69 11.59 20.16 -2.51
N ALA A 70 12.49 21.08 -2.11
CA ALA A 70 12.64 22.39 -2.76
C ALA A 70 12.91 22.32 -4.28
N GLN A 71 13.50 21.23 -4.74
CA GLN A 71 13.86 21.03 -6.17
C GLN A 71 13.34 19.71 -6.73
N ALA A 72 12.49 18.99 -5.99
CA ALA A 72 11.92 17.71 -6.40
C ALA A 72 10.57 17.92 -7.10
N GLN A 73 10.25 17.05 -8.05
CA GLN A 73 8.93 16.98 -8.68
C GLN A 73 8.01 16.00 -7.96
N GLY A 74 8.57 15.09 -7.14
CA GLY A 74 7.76 14.15 -6.38
C GLY A 74 8.47 13.55 -5.18
N VAL A 75 7.68 13.05 -4.26
CA VAL A 75 8.12 12.25 -3.11
C VAL A 75 7.33 10.97 -3.04
N VAL A 76 8.02 9.86 -2.80
CA VAL A 76 7.42 8.54 -2.55
C VAL A 76 7.59 8.18 -1.09
N ASP A 77 6.47 7.86 -0.43
CA ASP A 77 6.36 7.78 1.02
C ASP A 77 5.69 6.47 1.47
N PHE A 78 6.45 5.66 2.20
CA PHE A 78 5.99 4.45 2.89
C PHE A 78 6.42 4.49 4.35
N THR A 79 6.13 5.60 5.03
CA THR A 79 6.58 5.85 6.41
C THR A 79 5.53 5.51 7.46
N ALA A 80 4.97 6.51 8.11
CA ALA A 80 3.93 6.40 9.12
C ALA A 80 2.91 7.54 8.95
N PRO A 81 1.66 7.40 9.43
CA PRO A 81 0.60 8.40 9.22
C PRO A 81 0.99 9.83 9.54
N GLU A 82 1.61 10.07 10.71
CA GLU A 82 2.03 11.41 11.12
C GLU A 82 3.06 12.02 10.16
N ALA A 83 4.12 11.26 9.80
CA ALA A 83 5.14 11.71 8.87
C ALA A 83 4.56 11.96 7.46
N SER A 84 3.66 11.08 7.00
CA SER A 84 2.97 11.26 5.71
C SER A 84 2.13 12.53 5.69
N CYS A 85 1.43 12.86 6.79
CA CYS A 85 0.65 14.10 6.91
C CYS A 85 1.53 15.35 6.91
N GLU A 86 2.68 15.32 7.58
CA GLU A 86 3.66 16.41 7.53
C GLU A 86 4.21 16.61 6.13
N LEU A 87 4.65 15.52 5.50
CA LEU A 87 5.16 15.54 4.11
C LEU A 87 4.11 16.03 3.12
N ALA A 88 2.83 15.67 3.30
CA ALA A 88 1.75 16.16 2.44
C ALA A 88 1.63 17.69 2.49
N GLY A 89 1.75 18.29 3.67
CA GLY A 89 1.75 19.75 3.85
C GLY A 89 2.95 20.43 3.17
N ILE A 90 4.14 19.80 3.23
CA ILE A 90 5.37 20.30 2.58
C ILE A 90 5.29 20.12 1.07
N ALA A 91 4.83 18.97 0.58
CA ALA A 91 4.63 18.70 -0.84
C ALA A 91 3.63 19.69 -1.46
N ALA A 92 2.56 20.04 -0.74
CA ALA A 92 1.60 21.07 -1.15
C ALA A 92 2.26 22.43 -1.34
N GLN A 93 3.16 22.84 -0.45
CA GLN A 93 3.88 24.11 -0.57
C GLN A 93 4.95 24.09 -1.67
N ALA A 94 5.64 22.96 -1.83
CA ALA A 94 6.61 22.73 -2.90
C ALA A 94 5.96 22.47 -4.28
N ARG A 95 4.63 22.23 -4.32
CA ARG A 95 3.89 21.76 -5.50
C ARG A 95 4.46 20.47 -6.10
N ALA A 96 4.99 19.62 -5.23
CA ALA A 96 5.51 18.31 -5.61
C ALA A 96 4.40 17.26 -5.56
N VAL A 97 4.48 16.26 -6.44
CA VAL A 97 3.59 15.08 -6.38
C VAL A 97 3.94 14.27 -5.14
N HIS A 98 2.94 13.86 -4.36
CA HIS A 98 3.17 12.98 -3.20
C HIS A 98 2.48 11.63 -3.41
N VAL A 99 3.28 10.57 -3.52
CA VAL A 99 2.80 9.19 -3.64
C VAL A 99 2.90 8.52 -2.27
N ILE A 100 1.73 8.19 -1.69
CA ILE A 100 1.60 7.69 -0.32
C ILE A 100 1.20 6.20 -0.36
N GLY A 101 2.12 5.33 0.06
CA GLY A 101 1.87 3.91 0.31
C GLY A 101 1.72 3.59 1.81
N THR A 102 1.79 4.59 2.67
CA THR A 102 1.51 4.49 4.11
C THR A 102 0.04 4.11 4.33
N THR A 103 -0.23 3.30 5.33
CA THR A 103 -1.57 2.85 5.72
C THR A 103 -1.82 3.12 7.20
N GLY A 104 -3.07 2.97 7.66
CA GLY A 104 -3.43 3.14 9.08
C GLY A 104 -3.73 4.57 9.48
N PHE A 105 -4.13 5.42 8.54
CA PHE A 105 -4.58 6.80 8.79
C PHE A 105 -5.88 6.84 9.58
N SER A 106 -5.97 7.77 10.53
CA SER A 106 -7.23 8.18 11.14
C SER A 106 -8.02 9.12 10.21
N ASP A 107 -9.28 9.39 10.54
CA ASP A 107 -10.11 10.36 9.80
C ASP A 107 -9.49 11.76 9.83
N ASP A 108 -8.87 12.15 10.95
CA ASP A 108 -8.17 13.44 11.08
C ASP A 108 -6.93 13.50 10.18
N ASP A 109 -6.17 12.40 10.06
CA ASP A 109 -5.03 12.31 9.13
C ASP A 109 -5.51 12.45 7.69
N LEU A 110 -6.59 11.75 7.33
CA LEU A 110 -7.17 11.82 5.99
C LEU A 110 -7.62 13.24 5.66
N ALA A 111 -8.27 13.94 6.60
CA ALA A 111 -8.67 15.33 6.41
C ALA A 111 -7.46 16.26 6.17
N ARG A 112 -6.32 16.03 6.83
CA ARG A 112 -5.07 16.78 6.60
C ARG A 112 -4.51 16.52 5.20
N ILE A 113 -4.51 15.26 4.75
CA ILE A 113 -4.07 14.87 3.41
C ILE A 113 -4.98 15.48 2.34
N ASP A 114 -6.30 15.43 2.53
CA ASP A 114 -7.28 16.02 1.61
C ASP A 114 -7.11 17.54 1.50
N ALA A 115 -6.81 18.22 2.60
CA ALA A 115 -6.50 19.66 2.56
C ALA A 115 -5.20 19.93 1.76
N ALA A 116 -4.17 19.11 1.88
CA ALA A 116 -2.96 19.24 1.08
C ALA A 116 -3.20 18.95 -0.42
N ALA A 117 -4.11 18.02 -0.73
CA ALA A 117 -4.47 17.66 -2.11
C ALA A 117 -5.16 18.80 -2.88
N LEU A 118 -5.62 19.85 -2.23
CA LEU A 118 -6.09 21.07 -2.90
C LEU A 118 -4.95 21.85 -3.58
N HIS A 119 -3.69 21.61 -3.21
CA HIS A 119 -2.52 22.38 -3.65
C HIS A 119 -1.43 21.54 -4.31
N ALA A 120 -1.46 20.23 -4.16
CA ALA A 120 -0.54 19.28 -4.82
C ALA A 120 -1.29 18.04 -5.32
N VAL A 121 -0.68 17.33 -6.26
CA VAL A 121 -1.19 16.03 -6.67
C VAL A 121 -0.79 15.00 -5.61
N ILE A 122 -1.77 14.40 -4.96
CA ILE A 122 -1.55 13.32 -3.99
C ILE A 122 -2.15 12.03 -4.55
N VAL A 123 -1.32 10.98 -4.61
CA VAL A 123 -1.74 9.62 -4.99
C VAL A 123 -1.60 8.75 -3.74
N ARG A 124 -2.71 8.31 -3.19
CA ARG A 124 -2.72 7.43 -2.02
C ARG A 124 -3.39 6.11 -2.35
N ALA A 125 -2.71 5.00 -2.06
CA ALA A 125 -3.28 3.66 -2.20
C ALA A 125 -2.79 2.74 -1.07
N GLY A 126 -3.67 1.87 -0.60
CA GLY A 126 -3.32 0.85 0.39
C GLY A 126 -2.42 -0.27 -0.17
N ASN A 127 -2.31 -0.33 -1.50
CA ASN A 127 -1.40 -1.22 -2.22
C ASN A 127 -1.05 -0.60 -3.57
N MET A 128 0.23 -0.61 -3.96
CA MET A 128 0.72 -0.02 -5.22
C MET A 128 0.82 -1.03 -6.37
N SER A 129 0.52 -2.32 -6.13
CA SER A 129 0.46 -3.31 -7.19
C SER A 129 -0.70 -3.03 -8.16
N LEU A 130 -0.41 -2.90 -9.45
CA LEU A 130 -1.42 -2.80 -10.49
C LEU A 130 -2.36 -4.02 -10.51
N GLY A 131 -1.80 -5.24 -10.27
CA GLY A 131 -2.57 -6.47 -10.21
C GLY A 131 -3.55 -6.48 -9.03
N VAL A 132 -3.15 -5.99 -7.87
CA VAL A 132 -4.04 -5.88 -6.70
C VAL A 132 -5.14 -4.87 -6.95
N ASN A 133 -4.84 -3.69 -7.49
CA ASN A 133 -5.84 -2.67 -7.78
C ASN A 133 -6.84 -3.13 -8.85
N LEU A 134 -6.37 -3.85 -9.87
CA LEU A 134 -7.25 -4.50 -10.84
C LEU A 134 -8.16 -5.54 -10.16
N LEU A 135 -7.59 -6.35 -9.25
CA LEU A 135 -8.35 -7.37 -8.52
C LEU A 135 -9.44 -6.75 -7.64
N VAL A 136 -9.17 -5.63 -6.98
CA VAL A 136 -10.14 -4.86 -6.19
C VAL A 136 -11.33 -4.44 -7.05
N GLU A 137 -11.06 -3.87 -8.23
CA GLU A 137 -12.12 -3.44 -9.15
C GLU A 137 -12.92 -4.63 -9.70
N LEU A 138 -12.25 -5.70 -10.11
CA LEU A 138 -12.92 -6.93 -10.55
C LEU A 138 -13.76 -7.55 -9.44
N THR A 139 -13.29 -7.53 -8.19
CA THR A 139 -14.02 -8.03 -7.03
C THR A 139 -15.33 -7.28 -6.86
N ARG A 140 -15.33 -5.94 -6.96
CA ARG A 140 -16.54 -5.11 -6.90
C ARG A 140 -17.52 -5.48 -8.01
N GLN A 141 -17.04 -5.60 -9.24
CA GLN A 141 -17.88 -5.93 -10.40
C GLN A 141 -18.48 -7.33 -10.29
N VAL A 142 -17.69 -8.33 -9.87
CA VAL A 142 -18.17 -9.70 -9.70
C VAL A 142 -19.18 -9.79 -8.56
N ALA A 143 -18.93 -9.11 -7.44
CA ALA A 143 -19.85 -9.05 -6.31
C ALA A 143 -21.19 -8.40 -6.68
N ALA A 144 -21.17 -7.37 -7.54
CA ALA A 144 -22.39 -6.73 -8.04
C ALA A 144 -23.17 -7.59 -9.05
N ALA A 145 -22.45 -8.41 -9.83
CA ALA A 145 -23.05 -9.25 -10.86
C ALA A 145 -23.64 -10.56 -10.31
N LEU A 146 -23.00 -11.14 -9.29
CA LEU A 146 -23.43 -12.38 -8.65
C LEU A 146 -24.39 -12.07 -7.47
N GLY A 147 -25.50 -12.80 -7.39
CA GLY A 147 -26.53 -12.61 -6.36
C GLY A 147 -26.09 -13.02 -4.95
N GLU A 148 -27.00 -12.86 -3.99
CA GLU A 148 -26.77 -13.20 -2.58
C GLU A 148 -26.65 -14.71 -2.30
N ASP A 149 -27.00 -15.54 -3.27
CA ASP A 149 -26.80 -17.00 -3.27
C ASP A 149 -25.33 -17.41 -3.49
N TYR A 150 -24.45 -16.45 -3.81
CA TYR A 150 -22.99 -16.66 -3.79
C TYR A 150 -22.36 -16.17 -2.49
N ASP A 151 -21.87 -17.11 -1.70
CA ASP A 151 -21.06 -16.81 -0.53
C ASP A 151 -19.70 -16.21 -0.92
N ILE A 152 -19.24 -15.20 -0.16
CA ILE A 152 -17.95 -14.55 -0.43
C ILE A 152 -16.96 -14.86 0.69
N GLU A 153 -15.77 -15.35 0.33
CA GLU A 153 -14.65 -15.57 1.25
C GLU A 153 -13.39 -14.89 0.72
N VAL A 154 -12.74 -14.09 1.55
CA VAL A 154 -11.42 -13.52 1.29
C VAL A 154 -10.39 -14.36 2.04
N ILE A 155 -9.47 -14.98 1.30
CA ILE A 155 -8.42 -15.83 1.84
C ILE A 155 -7.08 -15.16 1.56
N GLU A 156 -6.23 -15.00 2.56
CA GLU A 156 -4.92 -14.37 2.39
C GLU A 156 -3.81 -15.17 3.05
N ALA A 157 -2.63 -15.15 2.46
CA ALA A 157 -1.45 -15.79 3.00
C ALA A 157 -0.24 -14.86 2.99
N HIS A 158 0.48 -14.81 4.10
CA HIS A 158 1.71 -14.03 4.24
C HIS A 158 2.75 -14.78 5.07
N HIS A 159 3.97 -14.24 5.06
CA HIS A 159 5.09 -14.76 5.84
C HIS A 159 4.80 -14.79 7.34
N ARG A 160 5.52 -15.68 8.07
CA ARG A 160 5.34 -15.91 9.51
C ARG A 160 5.50 -14.66 10.40
N HIS A 161 6.16 -13.62 9.91
CA HIS A 161 6.46 -12.39 10.67
C HIS A 161 5.43 -11.27 10.47
N LYS A 162 4.36 -11.49 9.69
CA LYS A 162 3.30 -10.51 9.53
C LYS A 162 2.41 -10.52 10.77
N VAL A 163 2.24 -9.35 11.38
CA VAL A 163 1.58 -9.19 12.69
C VAL A 163 0.08 -8.92 12.60
N ASP A 164 -0.35 -8.24 11.53
CA ASP A 164 -1.77 -7.93 11.27
C ASP A 164 -2.46 -9.09 10.54
N ALA A 165 -3.71 -9.34 10.90
CA ALA A 165 -4.63 -10.28 10.24
C ALA A 165 -6.08 -9.81 10.46
N PRO A 166 -6.90 -9.69 9.38
CA PRO A 166 -6.52 -9.83 7.98
C PRO A 166 -5.53 -8.75 7.52
N SER A 167 -4.84 -8.98 6.38
CA SER A 167 -3.96 -7.97 5.77
C SER A 167 -4.77 -6.78 5.24
N GLY A 168 -4.14 -5.59 5.14
CA GLY A 168 -4.78 -4.41 4.55
C GLY A 168 -5.33 -4.66 3.15
N THR A 169 -4.63 -5.45 2.32
CA THR A 169 -5.11 -5.83 0.98
C THR A 169 -6.35 -6.75 1.06
N ALA A 170 -6.39 -7.67 2.01
CA ALA A 170 -7.59 -8.49 2.21
C ALA A 170 -8.80 -7.64 2.63
N LEU A 171 -8.59 -6.65 3.48
CA LEU A 171 -9.66 -5.69 3.85
C LEU A 171 -10.12 -4.87 2.65
N MET A 172 -9.21 -4.36 1.81
CA MET A 172 -9.57 -3.67 0.56
C MET A 172 -10.43 -4.54 -0.37
N LEU A 173 -10.10 -5.82 -0.50
CA LEU A 173 -10.88 -6.77 -1.30
C LEU A 173 -12.26 -7.03 -0.69
N GLY A 174 -12.35 -7.15 0.62
CA GLY A 174 -13.61 -7.28 1.34
C GLY A 174 -14.48 -6.04 1.22
N GLU A 175 -13.89 -4.85 1.33
CA GLU A 175 -14.57 -3.57 1.09
C GLU A 175 -15.15 -3.48 -0.32
N ALA A 176 -14.36 -3.84 -1.33
CA ALA A 176 -14.82 -3.87 -2.71
C ALA A 176 -15.96 -4.87 -2.94
N ALA A 177 -15.90 -6.03 -2.29
CA ALA A 177 -16.98 -7.03 -2.35
C ALA A 177 -18.26 -6.52 -1.66
N ALA A 178 -18.13 -5.87 -0.49
CA ALA A 178 -19.25 -5.28 0.24
C ALA A 178 -19.89 -4.13 -0.56
N GLU A 179 -19.08 -3.23 -1.09
CA GLU A 179 -19.54 -2.15 -1.98
C GLU A 179 -20.31 -2.68 -3.19
N GLY A 180 -19.77 -3.72 -3.86
CA GLY A 180 -20.43 -4.35 -5.02
C GLY A 180 -21.82 -4.87 -4.67
N ARG A 181 -22.08 -5.22 -3.41
CA ARG A 181 -23.38 -5.65 -2.89
C ARG A 181 -24.20 -4.55 -2.23
N GLY A 182 -23.72 -3.32 -2.23
CA GLY A 182 -24.41 -2.18 -1.63
C GLY A 182 -24.38 -2.15 -0.10
N HIS A 183 -23.37 -2.78 0.52
CA HIS A 183 -23.19 -2.84 1.98
C HIS A 183 -21.88 -2.14 2.40
N ALA A 184 -21.82 -1.70 3.66
CA ALA A 184 -20.54 -1.38 4.30
C ALA A 184 -19.90 -2.69 4.81
N LEU A 185 -18.58 -2.84 4.68
CA LEU A 185 -17.89 -4.06 5.14
C LEU A 185 -18.16 -4.34 6.61
N ALA A 186 -18.22 -3.31 7.47
CA ALA A 186 -18.45 -3.45 8.90
C ALA A 186 -19.77 -4.19 9.23
N ASP A 187 -20.79 -4.09 8.37
CA ASP A 187 -22.09 -4.70 8.61
C ASP A 187 -22.11 -6.18 8.19
N VAL A 188 -21.24 -6.58 7.28
CA VAL A 188 -21.22 -7.93 6.67
C VAL A 188 -19.94 -8.72 6.95
N TYR A 189 -18.99 -8.14 7.68
CA TYR A 189 -17.73 -8.78 8.04
C TYR A 189 -17.94 -10.00 8.92
N GLU A 190 -17.26 -11.10 8.61
CA GLU A 190 -17.19 -12.32 9.43
C GLU A 190 -15.74 -12.77 9.59
N ALA A 191 -15.25 -12.79 10.84
CA ALA A 191 -13.93 -13.31 11.15
C ALA A 191 -13.85 -14.82 10.90
N ALA A 192 -12.63 -15.37 10.97
CA ALA A 192 -12.38 -16.81 10.85
C ALA A 192 -13.28 -17.60 11.79
N ARG A 193 -13.86 -18.69 11.28
CA ARG A 193 -14.70 -19.61 12.05
C ARG A 193 -13.81 -20.58 12.83
N ASP A 194 -14.12 -20.77 14.12
CA ASP A 194 -13.44 -21.71 15.00
C ASP A 194 -14.45 -22.51 15.82
N GLY A 195 -14.23 -23.82 15.96
CA GLY A 195 -15.13 -24.72 16.67
C GLY A 195 -16.44 -25.02 15.91
N ILE A 196 -17.53 -25.22 16.67
CA ILE A 196 -18.87 -25.51 16.14
C ILE A 196 -19.63 -24.20 16.03
N THR A 197 -19.62 -23.57 14.85
CA THR A 197 -20.20 -22.23 14.60
C THR A 197 -21.61 -22.27 13.99
N GLY A 198 -22.12 -23.44 13.68
CA GLY A 198 -23.38 -23.59 12.92
C GLY A 198 -23.20 -23.35 11.42
N ALA A 199 -24.31 -23.26 10.70
CA ALA A 199 -24.31 -22.94 9.28
C ALA A 199 -23.88 -21.48 9.06
N ARG A 200 -23.19 -21.22 7.94
CA ARG A 200 -22.81 -19.87 7.51
C ARG A 200 -24.04 -18.98 7.36
N ALA A 201 -23.97 -17.77 7.90
CA ALA A 201 -25.05 -16.80 7.71
C ALA A 201 -25.00 -16.24 6.26
N PRO A 202 -26.14 -16.13 5.56
CA PRO A 202 -26.20 -15.53 4.22
C PRO A 202 -25.71 -14.07 4.23
N GLY A 203 -25.16 -13.61 3.09
CA GLY A 203 -24.75 -12.22 2.90
C GLY A 203 -23.47 -11.80 3.63
N ARG A 204 -22.86 -12.66 4.44
CA ARG A 204 -21.58 -12.36 5.12
C ARG A 204 -20.41 -12.47 4.16
N ILE A 205 -19.35 -11.69 4.43
CA ILE A 205 -18.04 -11.79 3.78
C ILE A 205 -17.06 -12.34 4.80
N GLY A 206 -16.61 -13.58 4.56
CA GLY A 206 -15.69 -14.28 5.46
C GLY A 206 -14.23 -13.92 5.19
N PHE A 207 -13.40 -14.00 6.24
CA PHE A 207 -11.95 -13.78 6.14
C PHE A 207 -11.17 -14.93 6.74
N SER A 208 -10.17 -15.42 6.00
CA SER A 208 -9.23 -16.45 6.45
C SER A 208 -7.80 -16.03 6.20
N ALA A 209 -6.98 -16.01 7.26
CA ALA A 209 -5.59 -15.57 7.19
C ALA A 209 -4.63 -16.73 7.45
N ILE A 210 -3.68 -16.95 6.53
CA ILE A 210 -2.60 -17.93 6.64
C ILE A 210 -1.28 -17.21 6.93
N ARG A 211 -0.48 -17.75 7.86
CA ARG A 211 0.86 -17.26 8.18
C ARG A 211 1.84 -18.42 8.09
N GLY A 212 2.85 -18.31 7.18
CA GLY A 212 3.81 -19.38 6.97
C GLY A 212 5.01 -18.97 6.14
N GLY A 213 6.16 -19.58 6.37
CA GLY A 213 7.35 -19.42 5.56
C GLY A 213 7.75 -17.98 5.32
N ASP A 214 8.06 -17.70 4.07
CA ASP A 214 8.47 -16.44 3.48
C ASP A 214 7.45 -15.90 2.45
N ILE A 215 6.22 -16.38 2.47
CA ILE A 215 5.14 -15.97 1.55
C ILE A 215 5.10 -14.45 1.49
N VAL A 216 5.27 -13.89 0.29
CA VAL A 216 5.30 -12.44 0.06
C VAL A 216 3.92 -11.81 0.27
N GLY A 217 2.89 -12.43 -0.34
CA GLY A 217 1.50 -12.07 -0.21
C GLY A 217 0.66 -12.76 -1.28
N GLU A 218 -0.33 -13.53 -0.87
CA GLU A 218 -1.31 -14.16 -1.74
C GLU A 218 -2.71 -13.77 -1.27
N HIS A 219 -3.60 -13.54 -2.22
CA HIS A 219 -4.97 -13.11 -1.93
C HIS A 219 -5.91 -13.78 -2.91
N ASP A 220 -6.91 -14.47 -2.39
CA ASP A 220 -8.01 -15.05 -3.14
C ASP A 220 -9.34 -14.43 -2.68
N VAL A 221 -10.21 -14.07 -3.64
CA VAL A 221 -11.62 -13.80 -3.38
C VAL A 221 -12.43 -14.90 -4.03
N LEU A 222 -13.03 -15.74 -3.21
CA LEU A 222 -13.85 -16.86 -3.61
C LEU A 222 -15.33 -16.45 -3.56
N PHE A 223 -16.02 -16.64 -4.66
CA PHE A 223 -17.49 -16.56 -4.80
C PHE A 223 -18.01 -18.00 -4.97
N ALA A 224 -18.71 -18.52 -3.99
CA ALA A 224 -19.19 -19.89 -3.98
C ALA A 224 -20.71 -19.93 -4.08
N GLY A 225 -21.22 -20.26 -5.25
CA GLY A 225 -22.64 -20.41 -5.55
C GLY A 225 -23.08 -21.87 -5.67
N PRO A 226 -24.39 -22.10 -5.92
CA PRO A 226 -24.93 -23.43 -6.14
C PRO A 226 -24.34 -24.07 -7.41
N GLY A 227 -23.51 -25.09 -7.24
CA GLY A 227 -22.93 -25.87 -8.34
C GLY A 227 -21.68 -25.30 -9.01
N GLU A 228 -21.27 -24.07 -8.67
CA GLU A 228 -20.07 -23.46 -9.23
C GLU A 228 -19.32 -22.57 -8.24
N ARG A 229 -18.09 -22.24 -8.57
CA ARG A 229 -17.24 -21.30 -7.84
C ARG A 229 -16.49 -20.41 -8.80
N VAL A 230 -16.39 -19.13 -8.46
CA VAL A 230 -15.53 -18.17 -9.16
C VAL A 230 -14.46 -17.73 -8.19
N THR A 231 -13.18 -17.74 -8.58
CA THR A 231 -12.07 -17.29 -7.74
C THR A 231 -11.26 -16.24 -8.48
N LEU A 232 -11.07 -15.10 -7.86
CA LEU A 232 -10.14 -14.06 -8.29
C LEU A 232 -8.89 -14.19 -7.43
N ARG A 233 -7.71 -14.38 -8.07
CA ARG A 233 -6.46 -14.66 -7.34
C ARG A 233 -5.33 -13.74 -7.77
N HIS A 234 -4.58 -13.24 -6.78
CA HIS A 234 -3.32 -12.54 -6.94
C HIS A 234 -2.24 -13.21 -6.08
N VAL A 235 -1.06 -13.43 -6.67
CA VAL A 235 0.13 -13.98 -6.01
C VAL A 235 1.30 -13.05 -6.25
N ALA A 236 1.86 -12.49 -5.19
CA ALA A 236 3.10 -11.74 -5.23
C ALA A 236 4.29 -12.70 -5.05
N SER A 237 5.20 -12.75 -6.01
CA SER A 237 6.44 -13.53 -5.93
C SER A 237 7.63 -12.71 -5.45
N ASP A 238 7.58 -11.38 -5.60
CA ASP A 238 8.60 -10.43 -5.16
C ASP A 238 7.94 -9.18 -4.60
N ARG A 239 8.56 -8.56 -3.59
CA ARG A 239 8.10 -7.29 -3.01
C ARG A 239 8.43 -6.07 -3.87
N ALA A 240 9.39 -6.19 -4.80
CA ALA A 240 9.74 -5.12 -5.74
C ALA A 240 8.54 -4.67 -6.58
N LEU A 241 7.52 -5.53 -6.76
CA LEU A 241 6.28 -5.16 -7.45
C LEU A 241 5.51 -4.01 -6.76
N PHE A 242 5.81 -3.70 -5.48
CA PHE A 242 5.16 -2.62 -4.72
C PHE A 242 5.99 -1.31 -4.72
N ALA A 243 7.21 -1.35 -5.26
CA ALA A 243 8.12 -0.22 -5.46
C ALA A 243 8.03 0.28 -6.90
#